data_b2d40ee0bf6031d1ee1db05f744d99f0
#
_entry.id   b2d40ee0bf6031d1ee1db05f744d99f0
#
_cell.length_a   1.000
_cell.length_b   1.000
_cell.length_c   1.000
_cell.angle_alpha   90.00
_cell.angle_beta   90.00
_cell.angle_gamma   90.00
#
_symmetry.space_group_name_H-M   'P 1'
#
loop_
_entity.id
_entity.type
_entity.pdbx_description
1 polymer ?
#
loop_
_entity_poly.entity_id
_entity_poly.type
_entity_poly.pdbx_seq_one_letter_code
_entity_poly.pdbx_strand_id
1 'polypeptide(L)'
;MRIVAGVDCHKASHAVVFLDAIGHVVEQLTIPTTDAGYERALAVSERLGCAEWGLEGSGCYGYAFAVYAAARGATVFEVPGVMTKRQRRHGSRRGKSDENDAYAIAHVVLREQGRLPAFHLATMQRALRLRYDRRDRLVRERTRAANRLRMSGVLIGVMELPADVTPMKTARRLAASAARLRDAVAHNLAATAIVDDLQDAAEEIVRLNEKIAIVERELRPLTRQIAAELLELHGISAVVAAGLIGHAGDMRNFRNAAAFAAKCGAAPVSCSSGRNVAVRVNTGGDRQMNRLLHIIAMAQVRAREHVGRRYYERKRAEGKTHMAAMRCLKRQLATIVFYRLCSVAAVLNPPGTELLIAA
;
A
#
# COMPACT_ATOMS: atom_id res chain seq x y z
N MET A 1 11.94 -32.08 16.09
CA MET A 1 10.80 -32.22 15.14
C MET A 1 10.44 -30.84 14.66
N ARG A 2 10.26 -30.57 13.35
CA ARG A 2 9.89 -29.23 12.86
C ARG A 2 8.42 -28.98 13.16
N ILE A 3 8.13 -27.87 13.86
CA ILE A 3 6.78 -27.37 14.11
C ILE A 3 6.66 -25.99 13.46
N VAL A 4 5.54 -25.72 12.83
CA VAL A 4 5.20 -24.42 12.26
C VAL A 4 3.85 -23.94 12.78
N ALA A 5 3.68 -22.64 12.93
CA ALA A 5 2.43 -22.03 13.37
C ALA A 5 1.76 -21.23 12.24
N GLY A 6 0.45 -21.27 12.16
CA GLY A 6 -0.37 -20.40 11.32
C GLY A 6 -1.32 -19.59 12.17
N VAL A 7 -1.45 -18.32 11.84
CA VAL A 7 -2.29 -17.36 12.57
C VAL A 7 -3.29 -16.70 11.62
N ASP A 8 -4.55 -16.92 11.86
CA ASP A 8 -5.62 -16.15 11.24
C ASP A 8 -5.97 -14.96 12.14
N CYS A 9 -5.76 -13.74 11.60
CA CYS A 9 -5.74 -12.52 12.38
C CYS A 9 -7.05 -11.75 12.26
N HIS A 10 -7.80 -11.63 13.37
CA HIS A 10 -9.00 -10.81 13.49
C HIS A 10 -8.79 -9.62 14.43
N LYS A 11 -9.76 -8.70 14.46
CA LYS A 11 -9.68 -7.46 15.23
C LYS A 11 -9.58 -7.70 16.76
N ALA A 12 -10.32 -8.67 17.28
CA ALA A 12 -10.43 -8.92 18.73
C ALA A 12 -9.67 -10.17 19.18
N SER A 13 -9.43 -11.10 18.27
CA SER A 13 -8.79 -12.38 18.58
C SER A 13 -7.99 -12.89 17.39
N HIS A 14 -7.09 -13.83 17.66
CA HIS A 14 -6.37 -14.58 16.63
C HIS A 14 -6.57 -16.07 16.86
N ALA A 15 -6.88 -16.80 15.79
CA ALA A 15 -6.84 -18.26 15.81
C ALA A 15 -5.43 -18.72 15.44
N VAL A 16 -4.85 -19.61 16.25
CA VAL A 16 -3.49 -20.14 16.09
C VAL A 16 -3.55 -21.64 15.97
N VAL A 17 -2.88 -22.20 14.98
CA VAL A 17 -2.76 -23.65 14.77
C VAL A 17 -1.28 -24.00 14.59
N PHE A 18 -0.81 -24.99 15.35
CA PHE A 18 0.52 -25.55 15.24
C PHE A 18 0.46 -26.90 14.50
N LEU A 19 1.33 -27.06 13.49
CA LEU A 19 1.45 -28.27 12.69
C LEU A 19 2.81 -28.91 12.85
N ASP A 20 2.84 -30.23 12.85
CA ASP A 20 4.07 -30.99 12.72
C ASP A 20 4.60 -31.03 11.27
N ALA A 21 5.72 -31.69 11.06
CA ALA A 21 6.40 -31.78 9.76
C ALA A 21 5.57 -32.47 8.66
N ILE A 22 4.58 -33.26 9.03
CA ILE A 22 3.69 -33.99 8.09
C ILE A 22 2.31 -33.35 7.97
N GLY A 23 2.06 -32.26 8.72
CA GLY A 23 0.85 -31.43 8.62
C GLY A 23 -0.28 -31.84 9.57
N HIS A 24 0.00 -32.67 10.60
CA HIS A 24 -0.96 -32.95 11.66
C HIS A 24 -1.01 -31.77 12.66
N VAL A 25 -2.19 -31.51 13.19
CA VAL A 25 -2.38 -30.52 14.23
C VAL A 25 -1.83 -31.05 15.55
N VAL A 26 -0.82 -30.34 16.06
CA VAL A 26 -0.24 -30.62 17.38
C VAL A 26 -1.02 -29.90 18.48
N GLU A 27 -1.36 -28.63 18.21
CA GLU A 27 -2.12 -27.79 19.13
C GLU A 27 -2.86 -26.69 18.38
N GLN A 28 -3.96 -26.22 18.97
CA GLN A 28 -4.70 -25.06 18.48
C GLN A 28 -5.24 -24.25 19.65
N LEU A 29 -5.27 -22.94 19.49
CA LEU A 29 -5.79 -22.02 20.50
C LEU A 29 -6.33 -20.75 19.87
N THR A 30 -7.24 -20.09 20.56
CA THR A 30 -7.67 -18.73 20.26
C THR A 30 -7.13 -17.80 21.33
N ILE A 31 -6.51 -16.71 20.91
CA ILE A 31 -5.92 -15.71 21.80
C ILE A 31 -6.58 -14.34 21.60
N PRO A 32 -6.77 -13.52 22.64
CA PRO A 32 -7.14 -12.13 22.47
C PRO A 32 -5.98 -11.32 21.88
N THR A 33 -6.29 -10.19 21.22
CA THR A 33 -5.30 -9.27 20.64
C THR A 33 -4.71 -8.36 21.72
N THR A 34 -4.07 -8.97 22.72
CA THR A 34 -3.41 -8.32 23.86
C THR A 34 -2.04 -8.94 24.10
N ASP A 35 -1.15 -8.23 24.80
CA ASP A 35 0.18 -8.75 25.13
C ASP A 35 0.10 -10.10 25.88
N ALA A 36 -0.82 -10.24 26.84
CA ALA A 36 -1.04 -11.51 27.53
C ALA A 36 -1.50 -12.65 26.61
N GLY A 37 -2.32 -12.33 25.60
CA GLY A 37 -2.70 -13.29 24.56
C GLY A 37 -1.51 -13.70 23.70
N TYR A 38 -0.69 -12.75 23.31
CA TYR A 38 0.52 -12.99 22.51
C TYR A 38 1.54 -13.82 23.28
N GLU A 39 1.76 -13.50 24.56
CA GLU A 39 2.63 -14.25 25.45
C GLU A 39 2.18 -15.71 25.58
N ARG A 40 0.85 -15.95 25.74
CA ARG A 40 0.31 -17.31 25.80
C ARG A 40 0.59 -18.10 24.52
N ALA A 41 0.48 -17.49 23.34
CA ALA A 41 0.81 -18.15 22.07
C ALA A 41 2.30 -18.49 21.96
N LEU A 42 3.17 -17.55 22.38
CA LEU A 42 4.62 -17.77 22.36
C LEU A 42 5.07 -18.80 23.40
N ALA A 43 4.45 -18.88 24.56
CA ALA A 43 4.73 -19.91 25.55
C ALA A 43 4.40 -21.32 25.00
N VAL A 44 3.30 -21.48 24.25
CA VAL A 44 3.01 -22.72 23.54
C VAL A 44 4.05 -23.01 22.46
N SER A 45 4.45 -21.97 21.70
CA SER A 45 5.48 -22.08 20.67
C SER A 45 6.82 -22.56 21.23
N GLU A 46 7.25 -22.00 22.36
CA GLU A 46 8.48 -22.37 23.04
C GLU A 46 8.44 -23.83 23.54
N ARG A 47 7.35 -24.22 24.19
CA ARG A 47 7.13 -25.59 24.63
C ARG A 47 7.16 -26.62 23.50
N LEU A 48 6.64 -26.24 22.31
CA LEU A 48 6.61 -27.09 21.13
C LEU A 48 7.89 -27.01 20.28
N GLY A 49 8.81 -26.10 20.59
CA GLY A 49 10.00 -25.84 19.77
C GLY A 49 9.66 -25.24 18.40
N CYS A 50 8.60 -24.45 18.31
CA CYS A 50 8.19 -23.77 17.08
C CYS A 50 8.84 -22.39 16.98
N ALA A 51 9.63 -22.15 15.92
CA ALA A 51 10.25 -20.85 15.66
C ALA A 51 9.65 -20.14 14.43
N GLU A 52 8.78 -20.79 13.68
CA GLU A 52 8.29 -20.34 12.37
C GLU A 52 6.79 -20.08 12.39
N TRP A 53 6.42 -18.85 12.03
CA TRP A 53 5.03 -18.39 12.09
C TRP A 53 4.57 -17.87 10.74
N GLY A 54 3.39 -18.24 10.30
CA GLY A 54 2.71 -17.63 9.16
C GLY A 54 1.55 -16.77 9.62
N LEU A 55 1.44 -15.56 9.05
CA LEU A 55 0.32 -14.67 9.30
C LEU A 55 -0.31 -14.22 7.99
N GLU A 56 -1.64 -14.31 7.90
CA GLU A 56 -2.38 -13.58 6.87
C GLU A 56 -2.70 -12.18 7.42
N GLY A 57 -2.26 -11.12 6.73
CA GLY A 57 -2.52 -9.75 7.16
C GLY A 57 -1.57 -9.20 8.22
N SER A 58 -0.30 -9.59 8.19
CA SER A 58 0.78 -9.02 9.03
C SER A 58 0.88 -7.50 8.92
N GLY A 59 0.33 -6.89 7.87
CA GLY A 59 0.25 -5.44 7.69
C GLY A 59 -0.93 -4.75 8.36
N CYS A 60 -1.91 -5.48 8.88
CA CYS A 60 -3.14 -4.95 9.51
C CYS A 60 -3.40 -5.55 10.89
N TYR A 61 -4.39 -6.41 11.05
CA TYR A 61 -4.76 -6.98 12.36
C TYR A 61 -3.65 -7.86 12.98
N GLY A 62 -2.84 -8.53 12.16
CA GLY A 62 -1.71 -9.33 12.64
C GLY A 62 -0.43 -8.54 12.95
N TYR A 63 -0.42 -7.22 12.71
CA TYR A 63 0.82 -6.45 12.84
C TYR A 63 1.38 -6.44 14.27
N ALA A 64 0.54 -6.19 15.26
CA ALA A 64 0.98 -6.15 16.65
C ALA A 64 1.57 -7.51 17.09
N PHE A 65 0.90 -8.60 16.74
CA PHE A 65 1.42 -9.94 17.00
C PHE A 65 2.73 -10.22 16.25
N ALA A 66 2.83 -9.84 14.96
CA ALA A 66 4.06 -10.03 14.19
C ALA A 66 5.25 -9.28 14.79
N VAL A 67 5.04 -8.03 15.25
CA VAL A 67 6.05 -7.25 15.97
C VAL A 67 6.45 -7.93 17.28
N TYR A 68 5.45 -8.36 18.07
CA TYR A 68 5.65 -9.01 19.36
C TYR A 68 6.44 -10.32 19.25
N ALA A 69 6.10 -11.15 18.26
CA ALA A 69 6.76 -12.42 18.01
C ALA A 69 8.18 -12.24 17.45
N ALA A 70 8.35 -11.34 16.46
CA ALA A 70 9.64 -11.06 15.86
C ALA A 70 10.64 -10.44 16.86
N ALA A 71 10.17 -9.57 17.78
CA ALA A 71 11.00 -9.00 18.83
C ALA A 71 11.51 -10.06 19.84
N ARG A 72 10.88 -11.24 19.87
CA ARG A 72 11.28 -12.38 20.70
C ARG A 72 11.98 -13.50 19.91
N GLY A 73 12.49 -13.18 18.73
CA GLY A 73 13.29 -14.08 17.91
C GLY A 73 12.49 -15.06 17.02
N ALA A 74 11.16 -14.95 16.97
CA ALA A 74 10.38 -15.78 16.07
C ALA A 74 10.55 -15.35 14.61
N THR A 75 10.68 -16.31 13.71
CA THR A 75 10.64 -16.06 12.26
C THR A 75 9.19 -15.98 11.80
N VAL A 76 8.76 -14.80 11.40
CA VAL A 76 7.39 -14.54 10.95
C VAL A 76 7.36 -14.38 9.44
N PHE A 77 6.43 -15.09 8.79
CA PHE A 77 6.20 -14.99 7.34
C PHE A 77 4.84 -14.35 7.04
N GLU A 78 4.79 -13.46 6.05
CA GLU A 78 3.53 -12.99 5.50
C GLU A 78 3.00 -14.01 4.49
N VAL A 79 1.81 -14.54 4.76
CA VAL A 79 1.14 -15.51 3.88
C VAL A 79 0.11 -14.75 3.04
N PRO A 80 0.30 -14.66 1.70
CA PRO A 80 -0.67 -14.03 0.83
C PRO A 80 -1.99 -14.78 0.80
N GLY A 81 -3.13 -14.08 0.94
CA GLY A 81 -4.46 -14.68 0.98
C GLY A 81 -4.83 -15.50 -0.26
N VAL A 82 -4.16 -15.29 -1.38
CA VAL A 82 -4.27 -16.13 -2.58
C VAL A 82 -3.75 -17.54 -2.35
N MET A 83 -2.68 -17.69 -1.57
CA MET A 83 -2.07 -18.98 -1.26
C MET A 83 -2.94 -19.73 -0.24
N THR A 84 -3.45 -19.04 0.78
CA THR A 84 -4.40 -19.58 1.74
C THR A 84 -5.68 -20.08 1.06
N LYS A 85 -6.25 -19.27 0.13
CA LYS A 85 -7.41 -19.67 -0.67
C LYS A 85 -7.14 -20.91 -1.54
N ARG A 86 -5.96 -21.01 -2.13
CA ARG A 86 -5.54 -22.17 -2.92
C ARG A 86 -5.45 -23.41 -2.02
N GLN A 87 -4.81 -23.30 -0.85
CA GLN A 87 -4.68 -24.39 0.11
C GLN A 87 -6.04 -24.90 0.59
N ARG A 88 -7.01 -24.00 0.89
CA ARG A 88 -8.38 -24.40 1.27
C ARG A 88 -9.14 -25.18 0.20
N ARG A 89 -8.92 -24.83 -1.10
CA ARG A 89 -9.57 -25.53 -2.22
C ARG A 89 -9.06 -26.95 -2.41
N HIS A 90 -7.81 -27.20 -2.06
CA HIS A 90 -7.13 -28.50 -2.26
C HIS A 90 -6.94 -29.28 -0.97
N GLY A 91 -7.21 -28.68 0.18
CA GLY A 91 -7.08 -29.32 1.51
C GLY A 91 -8.26 -30.22 1.84
N SER A 92 -8.02 -31.16 2.77
CA SER A 92 -9.01 -32.14 3.25
C SER A 92 -10.07 -31.53 4.19
N ARG A 93 -9.83 -30.36 4.78
CA ARG A 93 -10.75 -29.69 5.69
C ARG A 93 -11.76 -28.86 4.92
N ARG A 94 -13.04 -29.21 5.06
CA ARG A 94 -14.16 -28.48 4.44
C ARG A 94 -14.81 -27.55 5.46
N GLY A 95 -15.29 -26.38 5.00
CA GLY A 95 -15.96 -25.37 5.82
C GLY A 95 -15.07 -24.15 6.08
N LYS A 96 -15.72 -23.03 6.40
CA LYS A 96 -15.06 -21.78 6.77
C LYS A 96 -15.13 -21.65 8.29
N SER A 97 -13.97 -21.72 8.93
CA SER A 97 -13.77 -21.36 10.34
C SER A 97 -12.39 -20.75 10.48
N ASP A 98 -12.19 -19.94 11.51
CA ASP A 98 -10.92 -19.26 11.78
C ASP A 98 -9.79 -20.28 12.01
N GLU A 99 -10.09 -21.44 12.62
CA GLU A 99 -9.13 -22.53 12.80
C GLU A 99 -8.74 -23.17 11.46
N ASN A 100 -9.68 -23.33 10.54
CA ASN A 100 -9.39 -23.86 9.20
C ASN A 100 -8.55 -22.86 8.39
N ASP A 101 -8.74 -21.57 8.60
CA ASP A 101 -7.96 -20.53 7.96
C ASP A 101 -6.54 -20.50 8.56
N ALA A 102 -6.40 -20.59 9.90
CA ALA A 102 -5.10 -20.72 10.57
C ALA A 102 -4.36 -22.00 10.17
N TYR A 103 -5.07 -23.13 10.06
CA TYR A 103 -4.52 -24.39 9.55
C TYR A 103 -3.97 -24.23 8.12
N ALA A 104 -4.74 -23.61 7.23
CA ALA A 104 -4.32 -23.38 5.84
C ALA A 104 -3.09 -22.47 5.76
N ILE A 105 -2.98 -21.46 6.65
CA ILE A 105 -1.82 -20.58 6.75
C ILE A 105 -0.58 -21.39 7.21
N ALA A 106 -0.68 -22.17 8.27
CA ALA A 106 0.40 -23.03 8.77
C ALA A 106 0.87 -24.02 7.68
N HIS A 107 -0.06 -24.59 6.94
CA HIS A 107 0.23 -25.53 5.85
C HIS A 107 0.99 -24.86 4.68
N VAL A 108 0.68 -23.59 4.38
CA VAL A 108 1.45 -22.80 3.39
C VAL A 108 2.87 -22.57 3.88
N VAL A 109 3.08 -22.22 5.16
CA VAL A 109 4.43 -22.08 5.74
C VAL A 109 5.20 -23.40 5.64
N LEU A 110 4.57 -24.50 6.02
CA LEU A 110 5.22 -25.81 5.99
C LEU A 110 5.76 -26.18 4.60
N ARG A 111 4.99 -25.88 3.54
CA ARG A 111 5.30 -26.28 2.15
C ARG A 111 6.06 -25.26 1.34
N GLU A 112 5.83 -23.99 1.56
CA GLU A 112 6.28 -22.93 0.65
C GLU A 112 7.16 -21.85 1.34
N GLN A 113 7.69 -22.11 2.54
CA GLN A 113 8.50 -21.17 3.34
C GLN A 113 9.54 -20.41 2.51
N GLY A 114 10.33 -21.11 1.69
CA GLY A 114 11.37 -20.47 0.85
C GLY A 114 10.84 -19.48 -0.20
N ARG A 115 9.52 -19.34 -0.34
CA ARG A 115 8.85 -18.41 -1.25
C ARG A 115 8.07 -17.33 -0.53
N LEU A 116 7.93 -17.44 0.81
CA LEU A 116 7.17 -16.50 1.60
C LEU A 116 8.02 -15.29 1.96
N PRO A 117 7.46 -14.08 1.88
CA PRO A 117 8.13 -12.89 2.40
C PRO A 117 8.28 -12.99 3.92
N ALA A 118 9.50 -12.83 4.42
CA ALA A 118 9.73 -12.70 5.85
C ALA A 118 9.23 -11.33 6.35
N PHE A 119 8.65 -11.32 7.53
CA PHE A 119 8.30 -10.10 8.23
C PHE A 119 9.55 -9.52 8.89
N HIS A 120 9.84 -8.28 8.61
CA HIS A 120 10.93 -7.53 9.20
C HIS A 120 10.38 -6.27 9.90
N LEU A 121 10.97 -5.92 11.04
CA LEU A 121 10.66 -4.68 11.77
C LEU A 121 11.17 -3.46 10.98
N ALA A 122 10.58 -3.19 9.84
CA ALA A 122 10.92 -2.08 8.96
C ALA A 122 10.23 -0.79 9.45
N THR A 123 10.64 -0.26 10.60
CA THR A 123 9.97 0.87 11.27
C THR A 123 9.93 2.13 10.41
N MET A 124 10.99 2.44 9.67
CA MET A 124 11.05 3.63 8.80
C MET A 124 10.16 3.46 7.56
N GLN A 125 10.23 2.31 6.87
CA GLN A 125 9.37 2.04 5.71
C GLN A 125 7.88 2.10 6.11
N ARG A 126 7.55 1.53 7.28
CA ARG A 126 6.18 1.58 7.79
C ARG A 126 5.76 2.99 8.19
N ALA A 127 6.62 3.76 8.82
CA ALA A 127 6.34 5.16 9.15
C ALA A 127 6.06 5.99 7.89
N LEU A 128 6.87 5.82 6.85
CA LEU A 128 6.66 6.47 5.55
C LEU A 128 5.35 6.02 4.89
N ARG A 129 5.04 4.72 4.92
CA ARG A 129 3.78 4.19 4.41
C ARG A 129 2.57 4.80 5.11
N LEU A 130 2.55 4.80 6.45
CA LEU A 130 1.43 5.35 7.22
C LEU A 130 1.21 6.85 6.94
N ARG A 131 2.29 7.64 6.83
CA ARG A 131 2.20 9.06 6.46
C ARG A 131 1.73 9.26 5.02
N TYR A 132 2.26 8.48 4.09
CA TYR A 132 1.81 8.51 2.69
C TYR A 132 0.33 8.15 2.58
N ASP A 133 -0.12 7.06 3.21
CA ASP A 133 -1.51 6.61 3.19
C ASP A 133 -2.46 7.63 3.84
N ARG A 134 -2.01 8.30 4.94
CA ARG A 134 -2.74 9.43 5.54
C ARG A 134 -2.88 10.57 4.54
N ARG A 135 -1.79 10.95 3.88
CA ARG A 135 -1.82 12.00 2.86
C ARG A 135 -2.75 11.64 1.70
N ASP A 136 -2.71 10.40 1.23
CA ASP A 136 -3.56 9.93 0.13
C ASP A 136 -5.05 9.94 0.51
N ARG A 137 -5.41 9.57 1.75
CA ARG A 137 -6.78 9.72 2.27
C ARG A 137 -7.24 11.18 2.25
N LEU A 138 -6.43 12.09 2.81
CA LEU A 138 -6.74 13.52 2.83
C LEU A 138 -6.95 14.10 1.41
N VAL A 139 -6.16 13.68 0.43
CA VAL A 139 -6.34 14.09 -0.97
C VAL A 139 -7.65 13.55 -1.55
N ARG A 140 -8.04 12.32 -1.22
CA ARG A 140 -9.33 11.77 -1.67
C ARG A 140 -10.51 12.50 -1.02
N GLU A 141 -10.41 12.84 0.27
CA GLU A 141 -11.41 13.66 0.98
C GLU A 141 -11.54 15.03 0.34
N ARG A 142 -10.41 15.69 0.04
CA ARG A 142 -10.38 16.97 -0.68
C ARG A 142 -11.05 16.86 -2.05
N THR A 143 -10.82 15.77 -2.79
CA THR A 143 -11.48 15.56 -4.09
C THR A 143 -12.99 15.40 -3.93
N ARG A 144 -13.46 14.72 -2.88
CA ARG A 144 -14.89 14.60 -2.57
C ARG A 144 -15.51 15.96 -2.23
N ALA A 145 -14.84 16.76 -1.38
CA ALA A 145 -15.27 18.12 -1.05
C ALA A 145 -15.31 19.02 -2.30
N ALA A 146 -14.30 18.92 -3.19
CA ALA A 146 -14.30 19.64 -4.46
C ALA A 146 -15.44 19.24 -5.40
N ASN A 147 -15.85 17.98 -5.40
CA ASN A 147 -17.00 17.53 -6.20
C ASN A 147 -18.33 18.02 -5.60
N ARG A 148 -18.49 18.04 -4.26
CA ARG A 148 -19.65 18.66 -3.60
C ARG A 148 -19.72 20.13 -3.95
N LEU A 149 -18.63 20.87 -3.76
CA LEU A 149 -18.56 22.31 -4.09
C LEU A 149 -18.98 22.58 -5.52
N ARG A 150 -18.53 21.80 -6.49
CA ARG A 150 -18.95 21.96 -7.90
C ARG A 150 -20.44 21.71 -8.09
N MET A 151 -21.00 20.70 -7.39
CA MET A 151 -22.44 20.39 -7.49
C MET A 151 -23.27 21.54 -6.91
N SER A 152 -22.93 22.04 -5.72
CA SER A 152 -23.64 23.18 -5.09
C SER A 152 -23.50 24.44 -5.96
N GLY A 153 -22.33 24.69 -6.57
CA GLY A 153 -22.12 25.79 -7.51
C GLY A 153 -23.01 25.71 -8.75
N VAL A 154 -23.23 24.51 -9.29
CA VAL A 154 -24.16 24.29 -10.43
C VAL A 154 -25.60 24.55 -10.00
N LEU A 155 -26.00 24.06 -8.80
CA LEU A 155 -27.37 24.21 -8.30
C LEU A 155 -27.73 25.67 -8.03
N ILE A 156 -26.80 26.47 -7.52
CA ILE A 156 -27.07 27.90 -7.25
C ILE A 156 -27.13 28.76 -8.52
N GLY A 157 -26.45 28.34 -9.62
CA GLY A 157 -26.50 28.96 -10.94
C GLY A 157 -25.93 30.39 -11.06
N VAL A 158 -25.46 30.95 -9.94
CA VAL A 158 -25.03 32.37 -9.85
C VAL A 158 -23.50 32.51 -9.82
N MET A 159 -22.76 31.43 -9.61
CA MET A 159 -21.30 31.48 -9.43
C MET A 159 -20.57 30.70 -10.52
N GLU A 160 -19.74 31.42 -11.27
CA GLU A 160 -18.80 30.80 -12.19
C GLU A 160 -17.64 30.17 -11.39
N LEU A 161 -17.57 28.83 -11.41
CA LEU A 161 -16.52 28.10 -10.71
C LEU A 161 -15.28 27.91 -11.59
N PRO A 162 -14.07 28.12 -11.05
CA PRO A 162 -12.85 27.81 -11.78
C PRO A 162 -12.71 26.30 -12.03
N ALA A 163 -12.03 25.92 -13.10
CA ALA A 163 -11.79 24.52 -13.48
C ALA A 163 -11.15 23.69 -12.34
N ASP A 164 -10.26 24.31 -11.56
CA ASP A 164 -9.69 23.70 -10.35
C ASP A 164 -10.04 24.53 -9.10
N VAL A 165 -10.87 23.95 -8.24
CA VAL A 165 -11.28 24.53 -6.96
C VAL A 165 -10.41 24.08 -5.79
N THR A 166 -9.43 23.20 -6.02
CA THR A 166 -8.61 22.62 -4.95
C THR A 166 -7.45 23.47 -4.43
N PRO A 167 -6.87 24.44 -5.19
CA PRO A 167 -5.80 25.28 -4.66
C PRO A 167 -6.27 26.11 -3.45
N MET A 168 -5.40 26.24 -2.44
CA MET A 168 -5.67 26.95 -1.19
C MET A 168 -6.25 28.35 -1.41
N LYS A 169 -5.62 29.16 -2.30
CA LYS A 169 -6.07 30.51 -2.60
C LYS A 169 -7.46 30.53 -3.23
N THR A 170 -7.73 29.59 -4.12
CA THR A 170 -9.03 29.43 -4.78
C THR A 170 -10.11 29.05 -3.79
N ALA A 171 -9.85 28.03 -2.95
CA ALA A 171 -10.81 27.58 -1.94
C ALA A 171 -11.16 28.67 -0.93
N ARG A 172 -10.17 29.43 -0.43
CA ARG A 172 -10.41 30.57 0.48
C ARG A 172 -11.25 31.66 -0.18
N ARG A 173 -10.99 31.98 -1.45
CA ARG A 173 -11.80 32.96 -2.21
C ARG A 173 -13.24 32.49 -2.37
N LEU A 174 -13.44 31.19 -2.67
CA LEU A 174 -14.78 30.62 -2.82
C LEU A 174 -15.55 30.62 -1.49
N ALA A 175 -14.92 30.27 -0.38
CA ALA A 175 -15.53 30.34 0.96
C ALA A 175 -15.97 31.79 1.28
N ALA A 176 -15.11 32.78 1.06
CA ALA A 176 -15.46 34.19 1.28
C ALA A 176 -16.54 34.69 0.33
N SER A 177 -16.63 34.18 -0.90
CA SER A 177 -17.68 34.52 -1.85
C SER A 177 -19.02 33.88 -1.46
N ALA A 178 -19.01 32.64 -0.98
CA ALA A 178 -20.19 31.97 -0.46
C ALA A 178 -20.77 32.69 0.75
N ALA A 179 -19.95 33.10 1.70
CA ALA A 179 -20.39 33.88 2.87
C ALA A 179 -21.13 35.17 2.47
N ARG A 180 -20.62 35.91 1.47
CA ARG A 180 -21.32 37.10 0.96
C ARG A 180 -22.60 36.75 0.21
N LEU A 181 -22.61 35.66 -0.56
CA LEU A 181 -23.80 35.24 -1.30
C LEU A 181 -24.92 34.78 -0.36
N ARG A 182 -24.60 34.24 0.80
CA ARG A 182 -25.54 33.79 1.81
C ARG A 182 -26.46 34.92 2.27
N ASP A 183 -25.93 36.11 2.54
CA ASP A 183 -26.69 37.29 2.90
C ASP A 183 -27.62 37.73 1.76
N ALA A 184 -27.18 37.68 0.54
CA ALA A 184 -27.96 38.04 -0.65
C ALA A 184 -29.15 37.11 -0.91
N VAL A 185 -29.03 35.81 -0.55
CA VAL A 185 -30.08 34.81 -0.76
C VAL A 185 -30.91 34.49 0.51
N ALA A 186 -30.73 35.21 1.59
CA ALA A 186 -31.36 34.95 2.90
C ALA A 186 -32.89 34.85 2.87
N HIS A 187 -33.54 35.46 1.88
CA HIS A 187 -34.99 35.38 1.69
C HIS A 187 -35.45 34.06 1.02
N ASN A 188 -34.56 33.24 0.52
CA ASN A 188 -34.84 31.96 -0.14
C ASN A 188 -34.19 30.80 0.61
N LEU A 189 -34.99 30.05 1.35
CA LEU A 189 -34.50 28.94 2.18
C LEU A 189 -33.72 27.89 1.43
N ALA A 190 -34.17 27.51 0.21
CA ALA A 190 -33.51 26.53 -0.61
C ALA A 190 -32.12 27.04 -1.14
N ALA A 191 -32.09 28.31 -1.56
CA ALA A 191 -30.82 28.92 -2.02
C ALA A 191 -29.85 29.08 -0.85
N THR A 192 -30.31 29.44 0.35
CA THR A 192 -29.49 29.52 1.55
C THR A 192 -28.86 28.17 1.87
N ALA A 193 -29.63 27.07 1.85
CA ALA A 193 -29.10 25.74 2.13
C ALA A 193 -28.02 25.30 1.10
N ILE A 194 -28.20 25.65 -0.18
CA ILE A 194 -27.18 25.35 -1.21
C ILE A 194 -25.92 26.17 -0.99
N VAL A 195 -26.04 27.44 -0.59
CA VAL A 195 -24.88 28.31 -0.32
C VAL A 195 -24.14 27.86 0.94
N ASP A 196 -24.86 27.42 1.99
CA ASP A 196 -24.26 26.85 3.20
C ASP A 196 -23.42 25.61 2.85
N ASP A 197 -23.95 24.69 2.05
CA ASP A 197 -23.25 23.49 1.59
C ASP A 197 -22.00 23.82 0.72
N LEU A 198 -22.09 24.86 -0.10
CA LEU A 198 -20.97 25.38 -0.90
C LEU A 198 -19.88 25.97 0.00
N GLN A 199 -20.25 26.76 1.01
CA GLN A 199 -19.32 27.34 1.97
C GLN A 199 -18.60 26.25 2.76
N ASP A 200 -19.34 25.30 3.32
CA ASP A 200 -18.81 24.18 4.07
C ASP A 200 -17.80 23.37 3.25
N ALA A 201 -18.14 23.07 2.01
CA ALA A 201 -17.25 22.34 1.11
C ALA A 201 -15.96 23.13 0.79
N ALA A 202 -16.05 24.46 0.61
CA ALA A 202 -14.88 25.30 0.36
C ALA A 202 -13.97 25.41 1.59
N GLU A 203 -14.53 25.55 2.78
CA GLU A 203 -13.79 25.56 4.04
C GLU A 203 -13.15 24.21 4.34
N GLU A 204 -13.85 23.11 4.04
CA GLU A 204 -13.28 21.77 4.17
C GLU A 204 -12.06 21.59 3.24
N ILE A 205 -12.10 22.09 2.00
CA ILE A 205 -10.95 22.07 1.11
C ILE A 205 -9.77 22.84 1.71
N VAL A 206 -10.00 23.99 2.34
CA VAL A 206 -8.96 24.79 3.03
C VAL A 206 -8.33 23.95 4.15
N ARG A 207 -9.13 23.40 5.05
CA ARG A 207 -8.66 22.56 6.17
C ARG A 207 -7.89 21.33 5.71
N LEU A 208 -8.36 20.68 4.65
CA LEU A 208 -7.69 19.51 4.08
C LEU A 208 -6.36 19.86 3.43
N ASN A 209 -6.25 21.02 2.76
CA ASN A 209 -4.99 21.52 2.22
C ASN A 209 -3.94 21.77 3.30
N GLU A 210 -4.35 22.34 4.44
CA GLU A 210 -3.48 22.58 5.60
C GLU A 210 -2.95 21.26 6.17
N LYS A 211 -3.83 20.27 6.37
CA LYS A 211 -3.45 18.92 6.83
C LYS A 211 -2.51 18.23 5.84
N ILE A 212 -2.77 18.33 4.54
CA ILE A 212 -1.91 17.76 3.49
C ILE A 212 -0.51 18.41 3.54
N ALA A 213 -0.45 19.74 3.65
CA ALA A 213 0.82 20.47 3.71
C ALA A 213 1.66 20.08 4.93
N ILE A 214 1.03 19.82 6.09
CA ILE A 214 1.71 19.34 7.30
C ILE A 214 2.36 17.98 7.02
N VAL A 215 1.59 17.01 6.50
CA VAL A 215 2.13 15.66 6.22
C VAL A 215 3.24 15.71 5.16
N GLU A 216 3.10 16.52 4.12
CA GLU A 216 4.14 16.67 3.09
C GLU A 216 5.41 17.32 3.64
N ARG A 217 5.28 18.26 4.59
CA ARG A 217 6.42 18.87 5.30
C ARG A 217 7.16 17.86 6.16
N GLU A 218 6.45 16.94 6.83
CA GLU A 218 7.05 15.86 7.60
C GLU A 218 7.77 14.83 6.71
N LEU A 219 7.22 14.51 5.54
CA LEU A 219 7.79 13.53 4.62
C LEU A 219 9.09 13.99 3.95
N ARG A 220 9.20 15.29 3.63
CA ARG A 220 10.33 15.85 2.86
C ARG A 220 11.71 15.59 3.48
N PRO A 221 11.97 15.93 4.76
CA PRO A 221 13.28 15.67 5.37
C PRO A 221 13.58 14.19 5.46
N LEU A 222 12.61 13.35 5.85
CA LEU A 222 12.79 11.91 5.97
C LEU A 222 13.21 11.28 4.63
N THR A 223 12.52 11.62 3.54
CA THR A 223 12.84 11.06 2.23
C THR A 223 14.16 11.60 1.67
N ARG A 224 14.53 12.87 1.93
CA ARG A 224 15.81 13.43 1.49
C ARG A 224 16.98 12.74 2.17
N GLN A 225 16.85 12.42 3.45
CA GLN A 225 17.90 11.76 4.21
C GLN A 225 18.22 10.36 3.70
N ILE A 226 17.21 9.59 3.31
CA ILE A 226 17.36 8.15 3.02
C ILE A 226 17.28 7.79 1.55
N ALA A 227 16.80 8.67 0.69
CA ALA A 227 16.46 8.36 -0.69
C ALA A 227 16.92 9.41 -1.70
N ALA A 228 18.09 10.02 -1.48
CA ALA A 228 18.65 11.06 -2.34
C ALA A 228 18.69 10.61 -3.82
N GLU A 229 19.26 9.43 -4.09
CA GLU A 229 19.34 8.88 -5.44
C GLU A 229 17.98 8.61 -6.10
N LEU A 230 16.95 8.27 -5.31
CA LEU A 230 15.61 8.06 -5.82
C LEU A 230 14.96 9.39 -6.24
N LEU A 231 15.25 10.46 -5.50
CA LEU A 231 14.76 11.81 -5.77
C LEU A 231 15.39 12.47 -7.02
N GLU A 232 16.54 11.97 -7.50
CA GLU A 232 17.15 12.39 -8.76
C GLU A 232 16.34 11.98 -10.00
N LEU A 233 15.52 10.94 -9.87
CA LEU A 233 14.73 10.45 -10.99
C LEU A 233 13.58 11.42 -11.31
N HIS A 234 13.53 11.90 -12.54
CA HIS A 234 12.48 12.80 -12.99
C HIS A 234 11.08 12.21 -12.77
N GLY A 235 10.23 12.97 -12.11
CA GLY A 235 8.87 12.58 -11.74
C GLY A 235 8.75 11.97 -10.34
N ILE A 236 9.84 11.87 -9.58
CA ILE A 236 9.82 11.40 -8.18
C ILE A 236 10.00 12.59 -7.23
N SER A 237 8.91 13.01 -6.62
CA SER A 237 8.91 13.95 -5.49
C SER A 237 9.12 13.20 -4.16
N ALA A 238 9.37 13.92 -3.08
CA ALA A 238 9.47 13.34 -1.73
C ALA A 238 8.23 12.51 -1.34
N VAL A 239 7.03 12.93 -1.76
CA VAL A 239 5.79 12.18 -1.54
C VAL A 239 5.77 10.88 -2.34
N VAL A 240 6.18 10.92 -3.61
CA VAL A 240 6.27 9.73 -4.46
C VAL A 240 7.31 8.76 -3.92
N ALA A 241 8.48 9.25 -3.50
CA ALA A 241 9.53 8.46 -2.87
C ALA A 241 9.04 7.78 -1.58
N ALA A 242 8.38 8.53 -0.68
CA ALA A 242 7.79 7.97 0.53
C ALA A 242 6.78 6.85 0.23
N GLY A 243 5.92 7.06 -0.76
CA GLY A 243 4.97 6.05 -1.21
C GLY A 243 5.66 4.80 -1.77
N LEU A 244 6.68 4.96 -2.62
CA LEU A 244 7.46 3.85 -3.17
C LEU A 244 8.15 3.04 -2.08
N ILE A 245 8.87 3.69 -1.16
CA ILE A 245 9.58 3.04 -0.05
C ILE A 245 8.59 2.32 0.88
N GLY A 246 7.51 3.02 1.25
CA GLY A 246 6.53 2.47 2.18
C GLY A 246 5.73 1.29 1.63
N HIS A 247 5.35 1.31 0.35
CA HIS A 247 4.58 0.22 -0.27
C HIS A 247 5.46 -0.91 -0.81
N ALA A 248 6.71 -0.63 -1.17
CA ALA A 248 7.67 -1.69 -1.49
C ALA A 248 7.93 -2.55 -0.25
N GLY A 249 8.04 -1.92 0.92
CA GLY A 249 8.43 -2.62 2.14
C GLY A 249 9.88 -3.09 2.09
N ASP A 250 10.15 -4.26 2.64
CA ASP A 250 11.50 -4.81 2.65
C ASP A 250 11.90 -5.33 1.26
N MET A 251 12.98 -4.77 0.71
CA MET A 251 13.48 -5.14 -0.62
C MET A 251 14.10 -6.54 -0.67
N ARG A 252 14.48 -7.12 0.49
CA ARG A 252 14.96 -8.51 0.60
C ARG A 252 13.91 -9.53 0.19
N ASN A 253 12.62 -9.16 0.25
CA ASN A 253 11.52 -9.99 -0.18
C ASN A 253 11.41 -10.14 -1.72
N PHE A 254 12.23 -9.42 -2.50
CA PHE A 254 12.21 -9.48 -3.95
C PHE A 254 13.49 -10.12 -4.50
N ARG A 255 13.40 -11.32 -5.04
CA ARG A 255 14.54 -12.00 -5.65
C ARG A 255 15.17 -11.26 -6.84
N ASN A 256 14.42 -10.39 -7.53
CA ASN A 256 14.88 -9.58 -8.67
C ASN A 256 13.85 -8.52 -9.09
N ALA A 257 14.25 -7.64 -10.02
CA ALA A 257 13.42 -6.58 -10.59
C ALA A 257 12.15 -7.10 -11.31
N ALA A 258 12.15 -8.33 -11.82
CA ALA A 258 10.96 -8.90 -12.47
C ALA A 258 9.88 -9.25 -11.43
N ALA A 259 10.27 -9.81 -10.28
CA ALA A 259 9.37 -10.08 -9.17
C ALA A 259 8.77 -8.77 -8.60
N PHE A 260 9.61 -7.73 -8.46
CA PHE A 260 9.14 -6.40 -8.06
C PHE A 260 8.15 -5.80 -9.07
N ALA A 261 8.43 -5.87 -10.37
CA ALA A 261 7.52 -5.38 -11.40
C ALA A 261 6.18 -6.15 -11.42
N ALA A 262 6.20 -7.45 -11.14
CA ALA A 262 4.97 -8.23 -10.97
C ALA A 262 4.16 -7.77 -9.75
N LYS A 263 4.80 -7.52 -8.61
CA LYS A 263 4.17 -6.92 -7.41
C LYS A 263 3.56 -5.56 -7.71
N CYS A 264 4.24 -4.73 -8.52
CA CYS A 264 3.73 -3.41 -8.94
C CYS A 264 2.59 -3.50 -9.98
N GLY A 265 2.20 -4.69 -10.45
CA GLY A 265 1.25 -4.83 -11.54
C GLY A 265 1.75 -4.26 -12.88
N ALA A 266 3.07 -4.09 -13.02
CA ALA A 266 3.71 -3.53 -14.22
C ALA A 266 4.24 -4.62 -15.18
N ALA A 267 4.35 -5.87 -14.72
CA ALA A 267 4.70 -7.00 -15.57
C ALA A 267 3.45 -7.66 -16.16
N PRO A 268 3.47 -8.05 -17.45
CA PRO A 268 2.38 -8.82 -18.04
C PRO A 268 2.32 -10.22 -17.43
N VAL A 269 1.13 -10.82 -17.45
CA VAL A 269 0.91 -12.21 -17.04
C VAL A 269 0.78 -13.06 -18.29
N SER A 270 1.59 -14.12 -18.40
CA SER A 270 1.48 -15.08 -19.47
C SER A 270 0.19 -15.91 -19.35
N CYS A 271 -0.54 -15.99 -20.43
CA CYS A 271 -1.78 -16.76 -20.54
C CYS A 271 -1.71 -17.66 -21.78
N SER A 272 -0.61 -18.41 -21.89
CA SER A 272 -0.37 -19.29 -23.05
C SER A 272 -1.10 -20.62 -22.85
N SER A 273 -1.79 -21.08 -23.88
CA SER A 273 -2.36 -22.42 -23.97
C SER A 273 -1.92 -23.07 -25.28
N GLY A 274 -1.21 -24.19 -25.20
CA GLY A 274 -0.70 -24.87 -26.37
C GLY A 274 0.19 -23.98 -27.25
N ARG A 275 -0.15 -23.82 -28.52
CA ARG A 275 0.62 -23.03 -29.50
C ARG A 275 0.39 -21.51 -29.41
N ASN A 276 -0.64 -21.06 -28.66
CA ASN A 276 -0.98 -19.65 -28.56
C ASN A 276 -0.23 -18.99 -27.38
N VAL A 277 0.68 -18.08 -27.70
CA VAL A 277 1.35 -17.23 -26.70
C VAL A 277 0.54 -15.96 -26.53
N ALA A 278 -0.21 -15.84 -25.43
CA ALA A 278 -0.95 -14.64 -25.08
C ALA A 278 -0.44 -14.05 -23.76
N VAL A 279 -0.49 -12.73 -23.66
CA VAL A 279 -0.18 -12.00 -22.42
C VAL A 279 -1.35 -11.12 -22.02
N ARG A 280 -1.69 -11.11 -20.74
CA ARG A 280 -2.73 -10.26 -20.15
C ARG A 280 -2.13 -9.21 -19.24
N VAL A 281 -2.91 -8.15 -19.04
CA VAL A 281 -2.58 -7.13 -18.05
C VAL A 281 -2.65 -7.74 -16.65
N ASN A 282 -1.63 -7.50 -15.83
CA ASN A 282 -1.64 -7.91 -14.43
C ASN A 282 -2.60 -7.01 -13.64
N THR A 283 -3.73 -7.58 -13.21
CA THR A 283 -4.72 -6.90 -12.36
C THR A 283 -4.54 -7.20 -10.87
N GLY A 284 -3.69 -8.17 -10.52
CA GLY A 284 -3.45 -8.64 -9.14
C GLY A 284 -2.31 -7.93 -8.41
N GLY A 285 -1.63 -6.97 -9.03
CA GLY A 285 -0.53 -6.23 -8.42
C GLY A 285 -0.99 -5.14 -7.44
N ASP A 286 -0.03 -4.62 -6.66
CA ASP A 286 -0.26 -3.50 -5.74
C ASP A 286 -0.69 -2.25 -6.53
N ARG A 287 -1.92 -1.80 -6.29
CA ARG A 287 -2.52 -0.66 -7.01
C ARG A 287 -1.85 0.66 -6.67
N GLN A 288 -1.34 0.83 -5.45
CA GLN A 288 -0.63 2.06 -5.05
C GLN A 288 0.73 2.14 -5.75
N MET A 289 1.49 1.04 -5.79
CA MET A 289 2.73 0.98 -6.56
C MET A 289 2.49 1.23 -8.05
N ASN A 290 1.44 0.64 -8.62
CA ASN A 290 1.08 0.87 -10.03
C ASN A 290 0.73 2.33 -10.32
N ARG A 291 0.00 2.99 -9.40
CA ARG A 291 -0.34 4.42 -9.47
C ARG A 291 0.90 5.30 -9.35
N LEU A 292 1.81 5.00 -8.43
CA LEU A 292 3.06 5.75 -8.28
C LEU A 292 3.91 5.67 -9.55
N LEU A 293 4.08 4.47 -10.13
CA LEU A 293 4.76 4.29 -11.42
C LEU A 293 4.05 5.05 -12.55
N HIS A 294 2.71 5.16 -12.52
CA HIS A 294 1.96 5.93 -13.50
C HIS A 294 2.20 7.44 -13.36
N ILE A 295 2.28 7.97 -12.14
CA ILE A 295 2.61 9.37 -11.87
C ILE A 295 3.99 9.72 -12.45
N ILE A 296 4.99 8.86 -12.20
CA ILE A 296 6.35 9.03 -12.74
C ILE A 296 6.32 8.98 -14.27
N ALA A 297 5.65 7.98 -14.85
CA ALA A 297 5.55 7.83 -16.30
C ALA A 297 4.90 9.07 -16.95
N MET A 298 3.82 9.60 -16.36
CA MET A 298 3.16 10.82 -16.85
C MET A 298 4.07 12.05 -16.78
N ALA A 299 4.84 12.20 -15.69
CA ALA A 299 5.80 13.30 -15.57
C ALA A 299 6.86 13.21 -16.67
N GLN A 300 7.42 12.03 -16.92
CA GLN A 300 8.44 11.81 -17.94
C GLN A 300 7.91 12.00 -19.37
N VAL A 301 6.66 11.59 -19.65
CA VAL A 301 6.04 11.78 -20.97
C VAL A 301 5.75 13.27 -21.23
N ARG A 302 5.44 14.06 -20.20
CA ARG A 302 5.22 15.51 -20.34
C ARG A 302 6.51 16.30 -20.55
N ALA A 303 7.63 15.80 -20.08
CA ALA A 303 8.92 16.47 -20.25
C ALA A 303 9.47 16.27 -21.68
N ARG A 304 9.56 17.36 -22.47
CA ARG A 304 9.81 17.32 -23.93
C ARG A 304 11.05 16.52 -24.35
N GLU A 305 12.17 16.67 -23.66
CA GLU A 305 13.45 16.06 -24.03
C GLU A 305 13.82 14.82 -23.18
N HIS A 306 12.90 14.38 -22.33
CA HIS A 306 13.19 13.29 -21.41
C HIS A 306 13.23 11.92 -22.12
N VAL A 307 14.16 11.06 -21.68
CA VAL A 307 14.35 9.72 -22.24
C VAL A 307 13.07 8.87 -22.16
N GLY A 308 12.27 9.05 -21.11
CA GLY A 308 10.97 8.35 -20.93
C GLY A 308 9.96 8.76 -22.01
N ARG A 309 9.95 10.05 -22.43
CA ARG A 309 9.12 10.52 -23.54
C ARG A 309 9.57 9.90 -24.86
N ARG A 310 10.87 9.91 -25.17
CA ARG A 310 11.41 9.28 -26.39
C ARG A 310 11.07 7.79 -26.45
N TYR A 311 11.19 7.10 -25.31
CA TYR A 311 10.76 5.69 -25.21
C TYR A 311 9.26 5.51 -25.48
N TYR A 312 8.41 6.33 -24.86
CA TYR A 312 6.96 6.30 -25.06
C TYR A 312 6.58 6.56 -26.53
N GLU A 313 7.15 7.60 -27.17
CA GLU A 313 6.91 7.94 -28.58
C GLU A 313 7.35 6.83 -29.52
N ARG A 314 8.51 6.21 -29.28
CA ARG A 314 8.93 5.01 -30.02
C ARG A 314 7.90 3.89 -29.91
N LYS A 315 7.37 3.62 -28.72
CA LYS A 315 6.32 2.60 -28.53
C LYS A 315 5.01 2.96 -29.21
N ARG A 316 4.70 4.25 -29.34
CA ARG A 316 3.56 4.73 -30.14
C ARG A 316 3.79 4.53 -31.62
N ALA A 317 4.98 4.81 -32.12
CA ALA A 317 5.39 4.57 -33.51
C ALA A 317 5.38 3.08 -33.90
N GLU A 318 5.67 2.18 -32.92
CA GLU A 318 5.52 0.71 -33.08
C GLU A 318 4.03 0.27 -33.14
N GLY A 319 3.04 1.17 -33.23
CA GLY A 319 1.62 0.87 -33.35
C GLY A 319 0.90 0.60 -32.00
N LYS A 320 1.57 0.78 -30.84
CA LYS A 320 0.91 0.55 -29.54
C LYS A 320 -0.07 1.68 -29.21
N THR A 321 -1.21 1.32 -28.61
CA THR A 321 -2.14 2.32 -28.08
C THR A 321 -1.48 3.14 -26.97
N HIS A 322 -2.01 4.32 -26.64
CA HIS A 322 -1.53 5.14 -25.52
C HIS A 322 -1.35 4.32 -24.23
N MET A 323 -2.37 3.59 -23.82
CA MET A 323 -2.32 2.78 -22.61
C MET A 323 -1.30 1.62 -22.68
N ALA A 324 -1.10 1.03 -23.86
CA ALA A 324 -0.08 -0.01 -24.05
C ALA A 324 1.33 0.55 -23.98
N ALA A 325 1.61 1.71 -24.59
CA ALA A 325 2.90 2.40 -24.52
C ALA A 325 3.21 2.83 -23.08
N MET A 326 2.22 3.37 -22.34
CA MET A 326 2.35 3.70 -20.91
C MET A 326 2.68 2.46 -20.06
N ARG A 327 2.07 1.29 -20.34
CA ARG A 327 2.42 0.04 -19.63
C ARG A 327 3.86 -0.38 -19.91
N CYS A 328 4.32 -0.24 -21.14
CA CYS A 328 5.73 -0.50 -21.47
C CYS A 328 6.68 0.41 -20.69
N LEU A 329 6.39 1.71 -20.63
CA LEU A 329 7.19 2.66 -19.86
C LEU A 329 7.17 2.32 -18.35
N LYS A 330 6.01 2.04 -17.78
CA LYS A 330 5.90 1.62 -16.37
C LYS A 330 6.72 0.36 -16.07
N ARG A 331 6.79 -0.60 -17.00
CA ARG A 331 7.61 -1.79 -16.83
C ARG A 331 9.11 -1.47 -16.75
N GLN A 332 9.60 -0.53 -17.56
CA GLN A 332 10.99 -0.05 -17.49
C GLN A 332 11.24 0.72 -16.19
N LEU A 333 10.31 1.61 -15.83
CA LEU A 333 10.39 2.37 -14.57
C LEU A 333 10.41 1.45 -13.35
N ALA A 334 9.65 0.36 -13.34
CA ALA A 334 9.67 -0.60 -12.25
C ALA A 334 11.06 -1.22 -12.06
N THR A 335 11.80 -1.47 -13.15
CA THR A 335 13.17 -1.96 -13.06
C THR A 335 14.13 -0.91 -12.49
N ILE A 336 14.05 0.33 -12.97
CA ILE A 336 14.90 1.44 -12.48
C ILE A 336 14.63 1.70 -10.99
N VAL A 337 13.35 1.82 -10.63
CA VAL A 337 12.91 2.04 -9.25
C VAL A 337 13.35 0.90 -8.33
N PHE A 338 13.31 -0.36 -8.79
CA PHE A 338 13.80 -1.50 -8.03
C PHE A 338 15.25 -1.31 -7.58
N TYR A 339 16.16 -1.02 -8.51
CA TYR A 339 17.58 -0.86 -8.17
C TYR A 339 17.82 0.34 -7.24
N ARG A 340 17.11 1.47 -7.44
CA ARG A 340 17.20 2.62 -6.53
C ARG A 340 16.63 2.32 -5.13
N LEU A 341 15.58 1.51 -5.04
CA LEU A 341 15.04 1.07 -3.75
C LEU A 341 15.98 0.07 -3.04
N CYS A 342 16.74 -0.74 -3.76
CA CYS A 342 17.77 -1.57 -3.16
C CYS A 342 18.88 -0.74 -2.51
N SER A 343 19.33 0.36 -3.15
CA SER A 343 20.28 1.31 -2.53
C SER A 343 19.70 1.94 -1.27
N VAL A 344 18.43 2.37 -1.30
CA VAL A 344 17.72 2.91 -0.12
C VAL A 344 17.63 1.85 0.99
N ALA A 345 17.33 0.60 0.65
CA ALA A 345 17.24 -0.49 1.63
C ALA A 345 18.58 -0.77 2.31
N ALA A 346 19.69 -0.65 1.60
CA ALA A 346 21.04 -0.77 2.20
C ALA A 346 21.32 0.35 3.22
N VAL A 347 20.81 1.55 3.00
CA VAL A 347 20.91 2.66 3.98
C VAL A 347 20.04 2.41 5.21
N LEU A 348 18.84 1.86 5.02
CA LEU A 348 17.88 1.63 6.10
C LEU A 348 18.20 0.40 6.96
N ASN A 349 18.86 -0.59 6.38
CA ASN A 349 19.22 -1.84 7.03
C ASN A 349 20.69 -2.16 6.72
N PRO A 350 21.64 -1.40 7.31
CA PRO A 350 23.06 -1.68 7.10
C PRO A 350 23.41 -3.08 7.62
N PRO A 351 24.35 -3.78 6.94
CA PRO A 351 24.78 -5.10 7.38
C PRO A 351 25.28 -5.06 8.83
N GLY A 352 24.79 -5.92 9.68
CA GLY A 352 25.15 -5.99 11.11
C GLY A 352 24.16 -5.34 12.08
N THR A 353 23.08 -4.72 11.64
CA THR A 353 22.08 -4.08 12.52
C THR A 353 20.99 -5.03 13.03
N GLU A 354 21.04 -6.29 12.69
CA GLU A 354 20.04 -7.30 13.10
C GLU A 354 20.01 -7.57 14.62
N LEU A 355 21.01 -7.09 15.38
CA LEU A 355 21.18 -7.37 16.81
C LEU A 355 20.87 -6.19 17.76
N LEU A 356 20.50 -5.00 17.27
CA LEU A 356 20.32 -3.81 18.12
C LEU A 356 18.87 -3.47 18.49
N ILE A 357 17.90 -4.31 18.17
CA ILE A 357 16.47 -4.08 18.50
C ILE A 357 15.99 -5.04 19.60
N ALA A 358 16.88 -5.78 20.23
CA ALA A 358 16.60 -6.68 21.36
C ALA A 358 17.11 -6.11 22.69
N ALA A 359 17.22 -4.79 22.86
CA ALA A 359 17.52 -4.15 24.13
C ALA A 359 16.42 -3.17 24.55
#